data_ca14e1065211c9d834219f8d02b985e5
#
_entry.id   ca14e1065211c9d834219f8d02b985e5
#
_cell.length_a   1.000
_cell.length_b   1.000
_cell.length_c   1.000
_cell.angle_alpha   90.00
_cell.angle_beta   90.00
_cell.angle_gamma   90.00
#
_symmetry.space_group_name_H-M   'P 1'
#
loop_
_entity.id
_entity.type
_entity.pdbx_description
1 polymer ?
#
loop_
_entity_poly.entity_id
_entity_poly.type
_entity_poly.pdbx_seq_one_letter_code
_entity_poly.pdbx_strand_id
1 'polypeptide(L)'
;MASITNNKSKRGGFKTIQFKYSTGGKRYSIRVGKIDLKQAKKIAIKVEELLACKENALPWSMELTAWVNAIGEDLTESLVKVGLLPTLKNNAKLGVFTREYIEGQKNSKATTRRALLTVALRIIDYFGSDSKMKDVTSADADNFKIFLLGKYSQATAGRTIRAASQFFRAAMRAGLTNRNVFTDVKAPSEKNKSRQFFVDRPMLDKLLEACPDHQWKMIIALTRIGGLRNPSEVLLLKWTDIDWHKNKFLVHSPKTEHHEGKDQRFVPLFPVLREILEEGFHLAKDGEVFVIGRYRDACQNLRTTFQKIIQRAGLLPWPKLFTNLRSSRSTELARNGCPMHLITAWIGNSEKIQNDHYLQVNDTDFDNAYTYEPSKEKSGAKSGAWNEIKAVQQQSASSCNERQELGETLENKDFPSVSSLLKTIPISKSMGATGFEPVTPSVSSWCSSQLS
;
A
#
# COMPACT_ATOMS: atom_id res chain seq x y z
N MET A 1 -19.02 34.67 13.34
CA MET A 1 -19.38 34.70 11.90
C MET A 1 -18.37 35.54 11.12
N ALA A 2 -17.91 35.03 10.01
CA ALA A 2 -17.04 35.74 9.10
C ALA A 2 -17.88 36.57 8.11
N SER A 3 -17.52 37.82 7.89
CA SER A 3 -18.17 38.73 6.94
C SER A 3 -17.24 39.01 5.76
N ILE A 4 -17.81 39.14 4.57
CA ILE A 4 -17.04 39.43 3.34
C ILE A 4 -17.24 40.90 2.99
N THR A 5 -16.15 41.65 2.87
CA THR A 5 -16.15 43.02 2.41
C THR A 5 -15.51 43.14 1.03
N ASN A 6 -16.08 43.98 0.19
CA ASN A 6 -15.57 44.25 -1.14
C ASN A 6 -14.89 45.62 -1.13
N ASN A 7 -13.55 45.65 -1.20
CA ASN A 7 -12.80 46.89 -1.19
C ASN A 7 -12.53 47.33 -2.61
N LYS A 8 -13.06 48.51 -3.00
CA LYS A 8 -12.78 49.16 -4.28
C LYS A 8 -11.41 49.89 -4.20
N SER A 9 -10.53 49.61 -5.12
CA SER A 9 -9.24 50.29 -5.27
C SER A 9 -9.10 50.83 -6.70
N LYS A 10 -8.33 51.90 -6.91
CA LYS A 10 -8.03 52.46 -8.25
C LYS A 10 -7.43 51.43 -9.24
N ARG A 11 -6.90 50.29 -8.73
CA ARG A 11 -6.29 49.18 -9.52
C ARG A 11 -7.17 47.92 -9.57
N GLY A 12 -8.47 48.06 -9.29
CA GLY A 12 -9.43 46.95 -9.25
C GLY A 12 -9.79 46.49 -7.84
N GLY A 13 -11.02 45.97 -7.64
CA GLY A 13 -11.53 45.56 -6.35
C GLY A 13 -10.91 44.25 -5.87
N PHE A 14 -10.74 44.09 -4.55
CA PHE A 14 -10.33 42.87 -3.91
C PHE A 14 -11.30 42.53 -2.75
N LYS A 15 -11.43 41.25 -2.43
CA LYS A 15 -12.27 40.79 -1.35
C LYS A 15 -11.48 40.52 -0.08
N THR A 16 -12.09 40.79 1.08
CA THR A 16 -11.51 40.63 2.39
C THR A 16 -12.52 39.88 3.26
N ILE A 17 -12.09 38.86 3.95
CA ILE A 17 -12.89 38.12 4.95
C ILE A 17 -12.53 38.68 6.32
N GLN A 18 -13.55 39.12 7.07
CA GLN A 18 -13.40 39.67 8.42
C GLN A 18 -14.07 38.77 9.43
N PHE A 19 -13.40 38.50 10.56
CA PHE A 19 -13.91 37.70 11.66
C PHE A 19 -13.39 38.20 13.00
N LYS A 20 -13.98 37.70 14.08
CA LYS A 20 -13.56 37.96 15.47
C LYS A 20 -13.39 36.64 16.20
N TYR A 21 -12.41 36.56 17.11
CA TYR A 21 -12.38 35.49 18.12
C TYR A 21 -13.42 35.76 19.19
N SER A 22 -14.03 34.70 19.76
CA SER A 22 -15.05 34.82 20.82
C SER A 22 -14.49 35.44 22.09
N THR A 23 -13.22 35.22 22.39
CA THR A 23 -12.52 35.71 23.59
C THR A 23 -11.91 37.10 23.46
N GLY A 24 -12.04 37.77 22.30
CA GLY A 24 -11.43 39.09 22.11
C GLY A 24 -12.23 40.00 21.19
N GLY A 25 -12.44 41.25 21.59
CA GLY A 25 -13.16 42.26 20.81
C GLY A 25 -12.52 42.71 19.51
N LYS A 26 -11.25 42.28 19.24
CA LYS A 26 -10.47 42.68 18.07
C LYS A 26 -10.97 41.98 16.79
N ARG A 27 -11.17 42.77 15.74
CA ARG A 27 -11.54 42.28 14.41
C ARG A 27 -10.28 41.96 13.61
N TYR A 28 -10.26 40.76 13.01
CA TYR A 28 -9.18 40.32 12.11
C TYR A 28 -9.68 40.33 10.67
N SER A 29 -8.78 40.50 9.71
CA SER A 29 -9.10 40.53 8.29
C SER A 29 -8.10 39.75 7.46
N ILE A 30 -8.58 38.97 6.49
CA ILE A 30 -7.79 38.20 5.55
C ILE A 30 -8.10 38.67 4.14
N ARG A 31 -7.10 39.13 3.41
CA ARG A 31 -7.24 39.52 2.01
C ARG A 31 -7.20 38.27 1.13
N VAL A 32 -8.28 38.00 0.38
CA VAL A 32 -8.39 36.82 -0.49
C VAL A 32 -8.21 37.13 -1.97
N GLY A 33 -7.86 38.39 -2.31
CA GLY A 33 -7.53 38.77 -3.67
C GLY A 33 -8.74 39.07 -4.56
N LYS A 34 -8.54 39.01 -5.89
CA LYS A 34 -9.54 39.24 -6.92
C LYS A 34 -10.23 37.94 -7.29
N ILE A 35 -11.14 37.47 -6.46
CA ILE A 35 -11.92 36.25 -6.67
C ILE A 35 -13.42 36.58 -6.74
N ASP A 36 -14.21 35.69 -7.30
CA ASP A 36 -15.66 35.85 -7.32
C ASP A 36 -16.28 35.75 -5.91
N LEU A 37 -17.55 36.18 -5.78
CA LEU A 37 -18.24 36.14 -4.49
C LEU A 37 -18.50 34.71 -4.01
N LYS A 38 -18.72 33.77 -4.96
CA LYS A 38 -18.99 32.36 -4.64
C LYS A 38 -17.76 31.67 -4.06
N GLN A 39 -16.60 31.96 -4.64
CA GLN A 39 -15.30 31.47 -4.12
C GLN A 39 -14.95 32.10 -2.76
N ALA A 40 -15.17 33.41 -2.60
CA ALA A 40 -14.97 34.08 -1.31
C ALA A 40 -15.84 33.51 -0.19
N LYS A 41 -17.11 33.17 -0.48
CA LYS A 41 -18.02 32.50 0.47
C LYS A 41 -17.52 31.12 0.87
N LYS A 42 -17.02 30.31 -0.07
CA LYS A 42 -16.42 29.00 0.24
C LYS A 42 -15.20 29.13 1.18
N ILE A 43 -14.34 30.11 0.93
CA ILE A 43 -13.19 30.37 1.81
C ILE A 43 -13.65 30.86 3.18
N ALA A 44 -14.67 31.72 3.26
CA ALA A 44 -15.20 32.22 4.54
C ALA A 44 -15.74 31.08 5.43
N ILE A 45 -16.43 30.10 4.85
CA ILE A 45 -16.90 28.91 5.57
C ILE A 45 -15.71 28.14 6.16
N LYS A 46 -14.65 27.91 5.39
CA LYS A 46 -13.45 27.20 5.87
C LYS A 46 -12.68 28.00 6.93
N VAL A 47 -12.69 29.32 6.85
CA VAL A 47 -12.13 30.20 7.90
C VAL A 47 -12.95 30.09 9.20
N GLU A 48 -14.28 29.99 9.12
CA GLU A 48 -15.13 29.75 10.28
C GLU A 48 -14.89 28.37 10.91
N GLU A 49 -14.72 27.31 10.09
CA GLU A 49 -14.36 25.98 10.57
C GLU A 49 -13.02 25.99 11.31
N LEU A 50 -11.99 26.65 10.75
CA LEU A 50 -10.68 26.81 11.41
C LEU A 50 -10.79 27.56 12.74
N LEU A 51 -11.62 28.62 12.78
CA LEU A 51 -11.86 29.41 13.97
C LEU A 51 -12.53 28.56 15.06
N ALA A 52 -13.57 27.81 14.70
CA ALA A 52 -14.28 26.92 15.61
C ALA A 52 -13.37 25.80 16.16
N CYS A 53 -12.56 25.17 15.30
CA CYS A 53 -11.59 24.16 15.73
C CYS A 53 -10.56 24.74 16.71
N LYS A 54 -10.07 25.95 16.45
CA LYS A 54 -9.10 26.59 17.32
C LYS A 54 -9.68 27.01 18.68
N GLU A 55 -10.89 27.60 18.70
CA GLU A 55 -11.54 28.05 19.92
C GLU A 55 -11.95 26.90 20.84
N ASN A 56 -12.37 25.77 20.25
CA ASN A 56 -12.81 24.59 20.99
C ASN A 56 -11.73 23.51 21.15
N ALA A 57 -10.49 23.79 20.74
CA ALA A 57 -9.36 22.83 20.73
C ALA A 57 -9.70 21.50 20.01
N LEU A 58 -10.56 21.55 18.98
CA LEU A 58 -10.97 20.37 18.22
C LEU A 58 -9.96 20.02 17.13
N PRO A 59 -9.77 18.73 16.81
CA PRO A 59 -8.96 18.31 15.69
C PRO A 59 -9.62 18.72 14.36
N TRP A 60 -8.79 19.00 13.35
CA TRP A 60 -9.31 19.32 12.02
C TRP A 60 -9.95 18.10 11.37
N SER A 61 -11.07 18.29 10.69
CA SER A 61 -11.69 17.27 9.85
C SER A 61 -10.77 16.90 8.68
N MET A 62 -10.99 15.72 8.08
CA MET A 62 -10.25 15.33 6.86
C MET A 62 -10.43 16.33 5.73
N GLU A 63 -11.63 16.85 5.57
CA GLU A 63 -11.98 17.83 4.54
C GLU A 63 -11.28 19.18 4.77
N LEU A 64 -11.26 19.67 6.01
CA LEU A 64 -10.56 20.89 6.39
C LEU A 64 -9.04 20.75 6.21
N THR A 65 -8.50 19.61 6.57
CA THR A 65 -7.08 19.28 6.37
C THR A 65 -6.72 19.25 4.87
N ALA A 66 -7.56 18.64 4.03
CA ALA A 66 -7.37 18.62 2.58
C ALA A 66 -7.41 20.04 1.98
N TRP A 67 -8.36 20.88 2.46
CA TRP A 67 -8.47 22.26 2.01
C TRP A 67 -7.24 23.09 2.40
N VAL A 68 -6.76 23.00 3.65
CA VAL A 68 -5.54 23.69 4.11
C VAL A 68 -4.31 23.28 3.29
N ASN A 69 -4.24 22.03 2.85
CA ASN A 69 -3.17 21.55 1.98
C ASN A 69 -3.25 22.08 0.54
N ALA A 70 -4.45 22.42 0.08
CA ALA A 70 -4.72 22.84 -1.30
C ALA A 70 -4.68 24.36 -1.52
N ILE A 71 -4.70 25.18 -0.45
CA ILE A 71 -4.66 26.65 -0.58
C ILE A 71 -3.28 27.18 -0.94
N GLY A 72 -3.25 28.27 -1.68
CA GLY A 72 -2.00 28.94 -2.09
C GLY A 72 -1.24 29.59 -0.93
N GLU A 73 0.05 29.89 -1.17
CA GLU A 73 0.97 30.43 -0.15
C GLU A 73 0.48 31.76 0.44
N ASP A 74 -0.01 32.69 -0.38
CA ASP A 74 -0.51 33.99 0.06
C ASP A 74 -1.64 33.90 1.08
N LEU A 75 -2.59 32.97 0.86
CA LEU A 75 -3.70 32.74 1.77
C LEU A 75 -3.23 32.06 3.04
N THR A 76 -2.31 31.09 2.92
CA THR A 76 -1.67 30.40 4.06
C THR A 76 -0.95 31.37 4.98
N GLU A 77 -0.12 32.26 4.43
CA GLU A 77 0.57 33.31 5.22
C GLU A 77 -0.42 34.23 5.92
N SER A 78 -1.50 34.61 5.22
CA SER A 78 -2.52 35.48 5.79
C SER A 78 -3.24 34.81 6.96
N LEU A 79 -3.52 33.49 6.87
CA LEU A 79 -4.11 32.69 7.94
C LEU A 79 -3.16 32.50 9.14
N VAL A 80 -1.85 32.34 8.89
CA VAL A 80 -0.82 32.31 9.95
C VAL A 80 -0.72 33.67 10.66
N LYS A 81 -0.69 34.76 9.92
CA LYS A 81 -0.61 36.14 10.49
C LYS A 81 -1.79 36.46 11.41
N VAL A 82 -2.99 35.96 11.12
CA VAL A 82 -4.16 36.12 11.99
C VAL A 82 -4.28 35.02 13.05
N GLY A 83 -3.33 34.08 13.08
CA GLY A 83 -3.23 33.02 14.07
C GLY A 83 -4.20 31.86 13.88
N LEU A 84 -4.90 31.73 12.76
CA LEU A 84 -5.77 30.58 12.47
C LEU A 84 -4.98 29.33 12.10
N LEU A 85 -3.81 29.49 11.52
CA LEU A 85 -2.86 28.41 11.33
C LEU A 85 -1.66 28.58 12.30
N PRO A 86 -1.02 27.50 12.71
CA PRO A 86 0.13 27.58 13.61
C PRO A 86 1.30 28.30 12.94
N THR A 87 2.00 29.11 13.72
CA THR A 87 3.25 29.74 13.28
C THR A 87 4.30 28.67 13.05
N LEU A 88 4.97 28.71 11.90
CA LEU A 88 6.05 27.76 11.62
C LEU A 88 7.17 27.88 12.64
N LYS A 89 7.52 26.77 13.27
CA LYS A 89 8.77 26.66 14.03
C LYS A 89 9.93 26.62 13.04
N ASN A 90 10.52 27.78 12.80
CA ASN A 90 11.32 28.12 11.63
C ASN A 90 12.57 27.27 11.31
N ASN A 91 12.97 26.30 12.14
CA ASN A 91 14.26 25.61 12.00
C ASN A 91 14.20 24.08 12.21
N ALA A 92 13.03 23.44 12.10
CA ALA A 92 12.99 22.00 12.25
C ALA A 92 13.70 21.30 11.08
N LYS A 93 14.82 20.65 11.39
CA LYS A 93 15.59 19.83 10.45
C LYS A 93 14.86 18.52 10.18
N LEU A 94 14.86 18.10 8.94
CA LEU A 94 14.18 16.88 8.47
C LEU A 94 14.66 15.62 9.21
N GLY A 95 15.97 15.49 9.43
CA GLY A 95 16.55 14.35 10.14
C GLY A 95 16.13 14.30 11.62
N VAL A 96 16.07 15.45 12.30
CA VAL A 96 15.63 15.54 13.69
C VAL A 96 14.15 15.20 13.81
N PHE A 97 13.31 15.85 12.99
CA PHE A 97 11.86 15.63 13.02
C PHE A 97 11.48 14.17 12.74
N THR A 98 12.05 13.55 11.70
CA THR A 98 11.71 12.17 11.34
C THR A 98 12.09 11.19 12.45
N ARG A 99 13.21 11.43 13.15
CA ARG A 99 13.62 10.62 14.31
C ARG A 99 12.64 10.77 15.47
N GLU A 100 12.37 12.00 15.90
CA GLU A 100 11.41 12.30 16.98
C GLU A 100 10.02 11.73 16.69
N TYR A 101 9.56 11.84 15.43
CA TYR A 101 8.29 11.27 15.00
C TYR A 101 8.26 9.75 15.16
N ILE A 102 9.34 9.05 14.76
CA ILE A 102 9.42 7.58 14.87
C ILE A 102 9.52 7.14 16.34
N GLU A 103 10.30 7.86 17.15
CA GLU A 103 10.42 7.61 18.60
C GLU A 103 9.09 7.84 19.32
N GLY A 104 8.33 8.85 18.91
CA GLY A 104 6.98 9.13 19.41
C GLY A 104 5.95 8.03 19.13
N GLN A 105 6.20 7.14 18.16
CA GLN A 105 5.32 6.01 17.81
C GLN A 105 5.46 4.83 18.79
N LYS A 106 5.41 5.10 20.12
CA LYS A 106 5.63 4.08 21.17
C LYS A 106 4.67 2.89 21.06
N ASN A 107 3.42 3.13 20.69
CA ASN A 107 2.38 2.09 20.54
C ASN A 107 2.47 1.29 19.24
N SER A 108 3.39 1.65 18.33
CA SER A 108 3.57 0.92 17.08
C SER A 108 4.50 -0.28 17.25
N LYS A 109 4.23 -1.36 16.52
CA LYS A 109 5.10 -2.55 16.51
C LYS A 109 6.52 -2.20 16.07
N ALA A 110 7.51 -2.90 16.61
CA ALA A 110 8.92 -2.70 16.26
C ALA A 110 9.19 -2.81 14.75
N THR A 111 8.49 -3.72 14.06
CA THR A 111 8.57 -3.86 12.59
C THR A 111 8.06 -2.63 11.84
N THR A 112 7.00 -1.98 12.32
CA THR A 112 6.47 -0.75 11.74
C THR A 112 7.45 0.40 11.94
N ARG A 113 8.01 0.56 13.14
CA ARG A 113 9.03 1.58 13.42
C ARG A 113 10.29 1.38 12.56
N ARG A 114 10.75 0.13 12.38
CA ARG A 114 11.88 -0.19 11.48
C ARG A 114 11.57 0.17 10.02
N ALA A 115 10.36 -0.09 9.56
CA ALA A 115 9.93 0.30 8.22
C ALA A 115 9.91 1.82 8.03
N LEU A 116 9.40 2.58 8.99
CA LEU A 116 9.43 4.05 8.98
C LEU A 116 10.86 4.58 9.02
N LEU A 117 11.75 3.99 9.82
CA LEU A 117 13.17 4.34 9.85
C LEU A 117 13.84 4.15 8.48
N THR A 118 13.57 3.02 7.82
CA THR A 118 14.09 2.77 6.46
C THR A 118 13.63 3.83 5.47
N VAL A 119 12.39 4.31 5.58
CA VAL A 119 11.87 5.41 4.74
C VAL A 119 12.53 6.72 5.11
N ALA A 120 12.66 7.04 6.40
CA ALA A 120 13.34 8.26 6.86
C ALA A 120 14.77 8.34 6.33
N LEU A 121 15.53 7.23 6.37
CA LEU A 121 16.87 7.17 5.81
C LEU A 121 16.91 7.47 4.31
N ARG A 122 15.94 6.99 3.52
CA ARG A 122 15.85 7.31 2.08
C ARG A 122 15.52 8.77 1.81
N ILE A 123 14.68 9.36 2.65
CA ILE A 123 14.35 10.79 2.57
C ILE A 123 15.58 11.63 2.92
N ILE A 124 16.30 11.26 3.97
CA ILE A 124 17.53 11.93 4.41
C ILE A 124 18.65 11.77 3.37
N ASP A 125 18.78 10.60 2.73
CA ASP A 125 19.74 10.34 1.66
C ASP A 125 19.55 11.29 0.47
N TYR A 126 18.31 11.65 0.15
CA TYR A 126 18.00 12.53 -0.96
C TYR A 126 18.00 14.03 -0.59
N PHE A 127 17.30 14.40 0.48
CA PHE A 127 17.12 15.79 0.88
C PHE A 127 18.23 16.35 1.78
N GLY A 128 18.96 15.46 2.46
CA GLY A 128 19.89 15.81 3.52
C GLY A 128 19.23 15.90 4.90
N SER A 129 19.98 15.52 5.94
CA SER A 129 19.52 15.54 7.34
C SER A 129 19.21 16.95 7.85
N ASP A 130 19.97 17.94 7.38
CA ASP A 130 19.91 19.32 7.84
C ASP A 130 18.91 20.19 7.08
N SER A 131 18.31 19.64 6.02
CA SER A 131 17.26 20.33 5.26
C SER A 131 16.08 20.70 6.15
N LYS A 132 15.60 21.93 6.03
CA LYS A 132 14.44 22.38 6.82
C LYS A 132 13.15 21.86 6.17
N MET A 133 12.23 21.36 7.00
CA MET A 133 10.94 20.85 6.52
C MET A 133 10.14 21.86 5.68
N LYS A 134 10.25 23.15 5.98
CA LYS A 134 9.57 24.23 5.26
C LYS A 134 10.13 24.53 3.88
N ASP A 135 11.42 24.24 3.64
CA ASP A 135 12.13 24.61 2.43
C ASP A 135 11.94 23.53 1.33
N VAL A 136 11.41 22.36 1.66
CA VAL A 136 11.08 21.32 0.68
C VAL A 136 9.84 21.74 -0.12
N THR A 137 9.98 21.76 -1.44
CA THR A 137 8.93 22.19 -2.38
C THR A 137 8.19 21.00 -3.00
N SER A 138 7.05 21.26 -3.66
CA SER A 138 6.33 20.21 -4.42
C SER A 138 7.17 19.71 -5.60
N ALA A 139 7.95 20.57 -6.24
CA ALA A 139 8.89 20.17 -7.31
C ALA A 139 9.96 19.19 -6.79
N ASP A 140 10.46 19.43 -5.57
CA ASP A 140 11.41 18.52 -4.94
C ASP A 140 10.76 17.15 -4.62
N ALA A 141 9.50 17.14 -4.26
CA ALA A 141 8.75 15.89 -4.02
C ALA A 141 8.53 15.09 -5.32
N ASP A 142 8.29 15.76 -6.46
CA ASP A 142 8.23 15.11 -7.78
C ASP A 142 9.60 14.57 -8.20
N ASN A 143 10.65 15.34 -8.03
CA ASN A 143 12.04 14.93 -8.32
C ASN A 143 12.45 13.74 -7.42
N PHE A 144 12.06 13.74 -6.15
CA PHE A 144 12.26 12.60 -5.26
C PHE A 144 11.57 11.33 -5.75
N LYS A 145 10.36 11.43 -6.30
CA LYS A 145 9.67 10.30 -6.94
C LYS A 145 10.48 9.75 -8.12
N ILE A 146 11.01 10.61 -8.98
CA ILE A 146 11.86 10.21 -10.12
C ILE A 146 13.11 9.48 -9.62
N PHE A 147 13.80 10.06 -8.63
CA PHE A 147 14.97 9.44 -7.98
C PHE A 147 14.65 8.05 -7.43
N LEU A 148 13.53 7.91 -6.71
CA LEU A 148 13.11 6.63 -6.15
C LEU A 148 12.84 5.58 -7.23
N LEU A 149 12.22 5.98 -8.34
CA LEU A 149 11.93 5.07 -9.46
C LEU A 149 13.18 4.62 -10.20
N GLY A 150 14.22 5.45 -10.25
CA GLY A 150 15.52 5.09 -10.80
C GLY A 150 16.33 4.12 -9.91
N LYS A 151 16.15 4.20 -8.58
CA LYS A 151 16.97 3.44 -7.62
C LYS A 151 16.24 2.22 -7.04
N TYR A 152 14.91 2.22 -6.99
CA TYR A 152 14.11 1.19 -6.32
C TYR A 152 12.95 0.69 -7.17
N SER A 153 12.42 -0.49 -6.83
CA SER A 153 11.20 -1.01 -7.44
C SER A 153 10.00 -0.07 -7.21
N GLN A 154 9.02 -0.08 -8.13
CA GLN A 154 7.78 0.71 -8.03
C GLN A 154 7.08 0.55 -6.68
N ALA A 155 6.99 -0.69 -6.16
CA ALA A 155 6.39 -0.96 -4.87
C ALA A 155 7.16 -0.30 -3.70
N THR A 156 8.49 -0.26 -3.77
CA THR A 156 9.33 0.39 -2.77
C THR A 156 9.21 1.91 -2.87
N ALA A 157 9.26 2.47 -4.07
CA ALA A 157 9.03 3.89 -4.32
C ALA A 157 7.64 4.33 -3.82
N GLY A 158 6.59 3.57 -4.16
CA GLY A 158 5.23 3.87 -3.73
C GLY A 158 5.06 3.89 -2.21
N ARG A 159 5.65 2.92 -1.49
CA ARG A 159 5.66 2.91 -0.02
C ARG A 159 6.42 4.11 0.55
N THR A 160 7.57 4.43 -0.02
CA THR A 160 8.40 5.55 0.43
C THR A 160 7.65 6.87 0.28
N ILE A 161 6.97 7.11 -0.85
CA ILE A 161 6.18 8.33 -1.08
C ILE A 161 5.00 8.42 -0.11
N ARG A 162 4.26 7.33 0.14
CA ARG A 162 3.15 7.34 1.10
C ARG A 162 3.62 7.64 2.53
N ALA A 163 4.74 7.07 2.94
CA ALA A 163 5.29 7.35 4.26
C ALA A 163 5.93 8.75 4.33
N ALA A 164 6.52 9.27 3.25
CA ALA A 164 6.95 10.67 3.17
C ALA A 164 5.75 11.62 3.35
N SER A 165 4.63 11.35 2.66
CA SER A 165 3.39 12.10 2.85
C SER A 165 2.88 12.04 4.31
N GLN A 166 3.05 10.89 4.99
CA GLN A 166 2.71 10.75 6.41
C GLN A 166 3.59 11.64 7.30
N PHE A 167 4.90 11.70 7.05
CA PHE A 167 5.82 12.57 7.78
C PHE A 167 5.47 14.05 7.58
N PHE A 168 5.27 14.48 6.33
CA PHE A 168 4.92 15.87 6.05
C PHE A 168 3.55 16.28 6.58
N ARG A 169 2.57 15.36 6.59
CA ARG A 169 1.28 15.59 7.26
C ARG A 169 1.45 15.78 8.77
N ALA A 170 2.31 15.00 9.40
CA ALA A 170 2.61 15.16 10.81
C ALA A 170 3.36 16.46 11.09
N ALA A 171 4.34 16.82 10.25
CA ALA A 171 5.07 18.08 10.33
C ALA A 171 4.15 19.31 10.19
N MET A 172 3.16 19.24 9.28
CA MET A 172 2.16 20.27 9.12
C MET A 172 1.32 20.43 10.40
N ARG A 173 0.85 19.33 10.99
CA ARG A 173 0.13 19.38 12.29
C ARG A 173 0.97 19.94 13.43
N ALA A 174 2.29 19.73 13.37
CA ALA A 174 3.23 20.29 14.34
C ALA A 174 3.65 21.74 14.07
N GLY A 175 3.14 22.37 12.98
CA GLY A 175 3.48 23.74 12.59
C GLY A 175 4.90 23.92 12.07
N LEU A 176 5.49 22.87 11.48
CA LEU A 176 6.85 22.87 10.94
C LEU A 176 6.88 23.15 9.42
N THR A 177 5.77 22.99 8.76
CA THR A 177 5.52 23.32 7.36
C THR A 177 4.08 23.74 7.16
N ASN A 178 3.79 24.57 6.17
CA ASN A 178 2.45 25.05 5.87
C ASN A 178 1.63 24.03 5.06
N ARG A 179 2.29 23.13 4.35
CA ARG A 179 1.64 22.18 3.44
C ARG A 179 2.34 20.82 3.44
N ASN A 180 1.60 19.80 3.05
CA ASN A 180 2.18 18.50 2.73
C ASN A 180 2.54 18.48 1.24
N VAL A 181 3.81 18.63 0.92
CA VAL A 181 4.35 18.69 -0.45
C VAL A 181 4.15 17.41 -1.26
N PHE A 182 3.82 16.29 -0.58
CA PHE A 182 3.55 15.00 -1.22
C PHE A 182 2.05 14.76 -1.49
N THR A 183 1.16 15.73 -1.27
CA THR A 183 -0.29 15.54 -1.43
C THR A 183 -0.64 15.13 -2.86
N ASP A 184 -0.08 15.83 -3.85
CA ASP A 184 -0.39 15.65 -5.27
C ASP A 184 0.54 14.65 -5.96
N VAL A 185 1.56 14.16 -5.26
CA VAL A 185 2.51 13.18 -5.79
C VAL A 185 1.85 11.80 -5.83
N LYS A 186 1.41 11.38 -7.02
CA LYS A 186 0.79 10.06 -7.22
C LYS A 186 1.81 8.95 -6.93
N ALA A 187 1.59 8.22 -5.84
CA ALA A 187 2.43 7.10 -5.46
C ALA A 187 2.28 5.94 -6.47
N PRO A 188 3.39 5.35 -6.96
CA PRO A 188 3.36 4.19 -7.83
C PRO A 188 2.63 2.99 -7.20
N SER A 189 2.05 2.14 -8.05
CA SER A 189 1.35 0.94 -7.60
C SER A 189 2.29 -0.05 -6.92
N GLU A 190 1.82 -0.66 -5.83
CA GLU A 190 2.54 -1.77 -5.19
C GLU A 190 2.20 -3.14 -5.79
N LYS A 191 1.21 -3.18 -6.69
CA LYS A 191 0.77 -4.42 -7.34
C LYS A 191 1.83 -4.85 -8.34
N ASN A 192 2.39 -6.04 -8.15
CA ASN A 192 3.30 -6.66 -9.10
C ASN A 192 2.89 -8.11 -9.31
N LYS A 193 2.17 -8.34 -10.41
CA LYS A 193 1.67 -9.66 -10.81
C LYS A 193 2.80 -10.58 -11.32
N SER A 194 3.90 -10.03 -11.88
CA SER A 194 5.02 -10.86 -12.38
C SER A 194 5.73 -11.67 -11.29
N ARG A 195 5.46 -11.38 -10.02
CA ARG A 195 5.99 -12.11 -8.86
C ARG A 195 4.98 -13.12 -8.28
N GLN A 196 3.85 -13.31 -8.92
CA GLN A 196 2.91 -14.37 -8.59
C GLN A 196 3.44 -15.70 -9.13
N PHE A 197 3.22 -16.75 -8.39
CA PHE A 197 3.59 -18.11 -8.75
C PHE A 197 2.61 -19.07 -8.10
N PHE A 198 2.05 -19.97 -8.90
CA PHE A 198 1.11 -20.97 -8.40
C PHE A 198 1.87 -22.26 -8.08
N VAL A 199 1.84 -22.64 -6.81
CA VAL A 199 2.40 -23.92 -6.33
C VAL A 199 1.28 -24.94 -6.40
N ASP A 200 1.29 -25.80 -7.40
CA ASP A 200 0.30 -26.85 -7.60
C ASP A 200 0.45 -28.01 -6.60
N ARG A 201 -0.42 -29.01 -6.73
CA ARG A 201 -0.41 -30.15 -5.82
C ARG A 201 0.82 -31.05 -6.00
N PRO A 202 1.24 -31.43 -7.22
CA PRO A 202 2.45 -32.21 -7.42
C PRO A 202 3.71 -31.53 -6.87
N MET A 203 3.82 -30.22 -7.01
CA MET A 203 4.92 -29.45 -6.40
C MET A 203 4.87 -29.49 -4.88
N LEU A 204 3.68 -29.39 -4.28
CA LEU A 204 3.52 -29.50 -2.83
C LEU A 204 3.98 -30.85 -2.33
N ASP A 205 3.57 -31.94 -2.97
CA ASP A 205 3.92 -33.30 -2.57
C ASP A 205 5.45 -33.49 -2.59
N LYS A 206 6.13 -33.06 -3.64
CA LYS A 206 7.61 -33.03 -3.71
C LYS A 206 8.24 -32.20 -2.57
N LEU A 207 7.64 -31.06 -2.22
CA LEU A 207 8.13 -30.23 -1.11
C LEU A 207 8.00 -30.93 0.23
N LEU A 208 6.88 -31.61 0.48
CA LEU A 208 6.62 -32.33 1.73
C LEU A 208 7.57 -33.53 1.90
N GLU A 209 7.88 -34.24 0.80
CA GLU A 209 8.84 -35.34 0.77
C GLU A 209 10.29 -34.81 1.01
N ALA A 210 10.64 -33.66 0.45
CA ALA A 210 11.97 -33.08 0.58
C ALA A 210 12.22 -32.40 1.94
N CYS A 211 11.24 -32.34 2.86
CA CYS A 211 11.40 -31.73 4.18
C CYS A 211 12.46 -32.46 5.01
N PRO A 212 13.33 -31.75 5.74
CA PRO A 212 14.33 -32.39 6.60
C PRO A 212 13.77 -33.03 7.84
N ASP A 213 12.57 -32.64 8.25
CA ASP A 213 11.90 -33.07 9.49
C ASP A 213 10.41 -32.70 9.48
N HIS A 214 9.67 -33.25 10.45
CA HIS A 214 8.23 -33.05 10.60
C HIS A 214 7.85 -31.59 10.83
N GLN A 215 8.66 -30.77 11.51
CA GLN A 215 8.33 -29.37 11.77
C GLN A 215 8.36 -28.54 10.47
N TRP A 216 9.28 -28.81 9.55
CA TRP A 216 9.27 -28.20 8.24
C TRP A 216 8.09 -28.67 7.38
N LYS A 217 7.73 -29.95 7.50
CA LYS A 217 6.53 -30.51 6.85
C LYS A 217 5.27 -29.77 7.31
N MET A 218 5.12 -29.57 8.63
CA MET A 218 4.01 -28.78 9.22
C MET A 218 4.05 -27.30 8.81
N ILE A 219 5.21 -26.64 8.77
CA ILE A 219 5.33 -25.24 8.33
C ILE A 219 4.82 -25.05 6.90
N ILE A 220 5.21 -25.94 5.99
CA ILE A 220 4.79 -25.89 4.58
C ILE A 220 3.30 -26.21 4.46
N ALA A 221 2.82 -27.25 5.14
CA ALA A 221 1.42 -27.66 5.12
C ALA A 221 0.49 -26.58 5.69
N LEU A 222 0.81 -25.99 6.84
CA LEU A 222 0.05 -24.90 7.44
C LEU A 222 0.00 -23.68 6.52
N THR A 223 1.09 -23.38 5.82
CA THR A 223 1.13 -22.23 4.89
C THR A 223 0.38 -22.53 3.59
N ARG A 224 0.58 -23.71 2.96
CA ARG A 224 0.03 -24.04 1.64
C ARG A 224 -1.39 -24.62 1.70
N ILE A 225 -1.69 -25.48 2.68
CA ILE A 225 -3.00 -26.12 2.82
C ILE A 225 -3.89 -25.30 3.76
N GLY A 226 -3.36 -24.91 4.92
CA GLY A 226 -4.08 -24.10 5.91
C GLY A 226 -4.21 -22.64 5.51
N GLY A 227 -3.37 -22.14 4.59
CA GLY A 227 -3.40 -20.75 4.15
C GLY A 227 -2.93 -19.75 5.22
N LEU A 228 -2.06 -20.13 6.17
CA LEU A 228 -1.57 -19.29 7.24
C LEU A 228 -0.46 -18.34 6.76
N ARG A 229 -0.34 -17.18 7.43
CA ARG A 229 0.79 -16.24 7.22
C ARG A 229 2.05 -16.77 7.89
N ASN A 230 3.09 -17.01 7.12
CA ASN A 230 4.39 -17.41 7.61
C ASN A 230 5.33 -16.19 7.69
N PRO A 231 6.06 -15.96 8.81
CA PRO A 231 6.11 -16.79 10.02
C PRO A 231 5.03 -16.47 11.07
N SER A 232 4.32 -15.34 10.96
CA SER A 232 3.60 -14.68 12.05
C SER A 232 2.40 -15.45 12.60
N GLU A 233 1.73 -16.28 11.82
CA GLU A 233 0.59 -17.10 12.26
C GLU A 233 1.04 -18.55 12.51
N VAL A 234 1.88 -19.08 11.61
CA VAL A 234 2.37 -20.45 11.70
C VAL A 234 3.13 -20.71 13.01
N LEU A 235 4.03 -19.78 13.38
CA LEU A 235 4.85 -19.96 14.59
C LEU A 235 4.09 -19.65 15.89
N LEU A 236 2.94 -19.01 15.84
CA LEU A 236 2.13 -18.72 17.03
C LEU A 236 1.09 -19.79 17.33
N LEU A 237 0.82 -20.69 16.40
CA LEU A 237 -0.18 -21.75 16.55
C LEU A 237 0.22 -22.71 17.68
N LYS A 238 -0.71 -22.95 18.60
CA LYS A 238 -0.56 -23.89 19.72
C LYS A 238 -1.35 -25.15 19.46
N TRP A 239 -0.95 -26.26 20.06
CA TRP A 239 -1.69 -27.50 20.01
C TRP A 239 -3.10 -27.37 20.61
N THR A 240 -3.26 -26.52 21.62
CA THR A 240 -4.56 -26.20 22.25
C THR A 240 -5.51 -25.41 21.34
N ASP A 241 -5.01 -24.81 20.28
CA ASP A 241 -5.84 -24.08 19.30
C ASP A 241 -6.53 -25.04 18.32
N ILE A 242 -6.15 -26.33 18.28
CA ILE A 242 -6.68 -27.32 17.33
C ILE A 242 -7.83 -28.07 17.96
N ASP A 243 -9.03 -27.92 17.40
CA ASP A 243 -10.23 -28.71 17.74
C ASP A 243 -10.35 -29.88 16.76
N TRP A 244 -9.76 -31.03 17.16
CA TRP A 244 -9.73 -32.25 16.39
C TRP A 244 -11.13 -32.82 16.13
N HIS A 245 -12.09 -32.61 17.07
CA HIS A 245 -13.45 -33.11 16.96
C HIS A 245 -14.30 -32.31 15.97
N LYS A 246 -14.12 -30.97 15.97
CA LYS A 246 -14.85 -30.06 15.07
C LYS A 246 -14.12 -29.78 13.76
N ASN A 247 -13.00 -30.47 13.51
CA ASN A 247 -12.19 -30.32 12.30
C ASN A 247 -11.86 -28.82 11.96
N LYS A 248 -11.47 -28.05 12.96
CA LYS A 248 -11.09 -26.66 12.81
C LYS A 248 -10.02 -26.25 13.82
N PHE A 249 -9.31 -25.19 13.52
CA PHE A 249 -8.36 -24.62 14.47
C PHE A 249 -8.42 -23.10 14.48
N LEU A 250 -8.07 -22.51 15.62
CA LEU A 250 -8.07 -21.08 15.85
C LEU A 250 -6.71 -20.50 15.45
N VAL A 251 -6.72 -19.45 14.62
CA VAL A 251 -5.52 -18.75 14.17
C VAL A 251 -5.53 -17.34 14.71
N HIS A 252 -4.54 -17.02 15.52
CA HIS A 252 -4.29 -15.66 15.98
C HIS A 252 -3.57 -14.85 14.89
N SER A 253 -4.07 -13.66 14.59
CA SER A 253 -3.61 -12.81 13.46
C SER A 253 -2.96 -11.52 13.95
N PRO A 254 -1.68 -11.52 14.37
CA PRO A 254 -1.00 -10.34 14.91
C PRO A 254 -0.96 -9.14 13.93
N LYS A 255 -1.08 -9.39 12.64
CA LYS A 255 -1.07 -8.34 11.63
C LYS A 255 -2.35 -7.50 11.62
N THR A 256 -3.47 -8.08 12.03
CA THR A 256 -4.81 -7.49 11.95
C THR A 256 -5.49 -7.33 13.31
N GLU A 257 -4.80 -7.61 14.41
CA GLU A 257 -5.32 -7.52 15.78
C GLU A 257 -5.85 -6.15 16.18
N HIS A 258 -5.39 -5.07 15.52
CA HIS A 258 -5.85 -3.71 15.75
C HIS A 258 -7.18 -3.37 15.05
N HIS A 259 -7.73 -4.29 14.28
CA HIS A 259 -9.06 -4.19 13.70
C HIS A 259 -10.01 -5.09 14.47
N GLU A 260 -11.12 -4.53 14.92
CA GLU A 260 -12.16 -5.24 15.66
C GLU A 260 -12.63 -6.48 14.88
N GLY A 261 -12.69 -7.63 15.56
CA GLY A 261 -13.09 -8.92 14.98
C GLY A 261 -12.11 -9.52 13.96
N LYS A 262 -10.85 -9.01 13.83
CA LYS A 262 -9.82 -9.54 12.91
C LYS A 262 -8.53 -9.95 13.61
N ASP A 263 -8.56 -10.06 14.91
CA ASP A 263 -7.49 -10.56 15.76
C ASP A 263 -7.31 -12.08 15.67
N GLN A 264 -8.42 -12.79 15.37
CA GLN A 264 -8.45 -14.25 15.27
C GLN A 264 -9.46 -14.72 14.22
N ARG A 265 -9.30 -15.98 13.76
CA ARG A 265 -10.24 -16.66 12.86
C ARG A 265 -10.15 -18.17 12.98
N PHE A 266 -11.23 -18.85 12.64
CA PHE A 266 -11.22 -20.32 12.48
C PHE A 266 -10.84 -20.70 11.06
N VAL A 267 -10.00 -21.73 10.94
CA VAL A 267 -9.60 -22.33 9.67
C VAL A 267 -9.99 -23.82 9.70
N PRO A 268 -10.56 -24.38 8.63
CA PRO A 268 -10.85 -25.80 8.56
C PRO A 268 -9.58 -26.65 8.64
N LEU A 269 -9.65 -27.73 9.38
CA LEU A 269 -8.62 -28.75 9.43
C LEU A 269 -8.81 -29.69 8.24
N PHE A 270 -8.28 -29.26 7.07
CA PHE A 270 -8.38 -30.04 5.83
C PHE A 270 -7.75 -31.41 5.97
N PRO A 271 -8.28 -32.48 5.32
CA PRO A 271 -7.86 -33.87 5.56
C PRO A 271 -6.34 -34.08 5.54
N VAL A 272 -5.67 -33.65 4.46
CA VAL A 272 -4.19 -33.79 4.34
C VAL A 272 -3.44 -32.96 5.40
N LEU A 273 -3.96 -31.81 5.79
CA LEU A 273 -3.35 -31.01 6.86
C LEU A 273 -3.53 -31.72 8.22
N ARG A 274 -4.68 -32.35 8.43
CA ARG A 274 -4.99 -33.12 9.64
C ARG A 274 -3.98 -34.24 9.84
N GLU A 275 -3.77 -35.08 8.82
CA GLU A 275 -2.81 -36.18 8.85
C GLU A 275 -1.40 -35.70 9.24
N ILE A 276 -0.93 -34.63 8.63
CA ILE A 276 0.40 -34.06 8.91
C ILE A 276 0.49 -33.49 10.34
N LEU A 277 -0.58 -32.89 10.84
CA LEU A 277 -0.59 -32.33 12.19
C LEU A 277 -0.75 -33.43 13.25
N GLU A 278 -1.51 -34.50 13.00
CA GLU A 278 -1.61 -35.66 13.87
C GLU A 278 -0.25 -36.38 13.98
N GLU A 279 0.43 -36.63 12.85
CA GLU A 279 1.82 -37.14 12.85
C GLU A 279 2.74 -36.26 13.70
N GLY A 280 2.67 -34.93 13.47
CA GLY A 280 3.48 -33.95 14.21
C GLY A 280 3.14 -33.91 15.70
N PHE A 281 1.89 -34.10 16.09
CA PHE A 281 1.45 -34.16 17.49
C PHE A 281 2.02 -35.39 18.22
N HIS A 282 1.99 -36.55 17.57
CA HIS A 282 2.61 -37.74 18.09
C HIS A 282 4.13 -37.67 18.25
N LEU A 283 4.80 -36.85 17.43
CA LEU A 283 6.23 -36.62 17.49
C LEU A 283 6.63 -35.41 18.38
N ALA A 284 5.64 -34.68 18.90
CA ALA A 284 5.87 -33.57 19.80
C ALA A 284 6.41 -34.04 21.15
N LYS A 285 7.28 -33.22 21.76
CA LYS A 285 7.78 -33.52 23.10
C LYS A 285 6.70 -33.29 24.15
N ASP A 286 6.73 -34.06 25.22
CA ASP A 286 5.83 -33.86 26.36
C ASP A 286 5.91 -32.39 26.85
N GLY A 287 4.74 -31.77 26.96
CA GLY A 287 4.62 -30.37 27.37
C GLY A 287 4.92 -29.32 26.29
N GLU A 288 5.14 -29.73 25.03
CA GLU A 288 5.35 -28.79 23.93
C GLU A 288 4.05 -28.02 23.63
N VAL A 289 4.06 -26.70 23.84
CA VAL A 289 2.85 -25.86 23.71
C VAL A 289 2.57 -25.51 22.26
N PHE A 290 3.62 -25.22 21.48
CA PHE A 290 3.49 -24.73 20.11
C PHE A 290 3.57 -25.87 19.10
N VAL A 291 2.75 -25.80 18.04
CA VAL A 291 2.80 -26.75 16.90
C VAL A 291 4.20 -26.76 16.27
N ILE A 292 4.84 -25.60 16.17
CA ILE A 292 6.23 -25.47 15.75
C ILE A 292 7.05 -25.07 16.97
N GLY A 293 7.73 -26.02 17.59
CA GLY A 293 8.53 -25.78 18.81
C GLY A 293 9.82 -25.00 18.55
N ARG A 294 10.43 -25.20 17.38
CA ARG A 294 11.62 -24.44 16.92
C ARG A 294 11.24 -23.05 16.45
N TYR A 295 12.25 -22.21 16.21
CA TYR A 295 12.09 -20.89 15.60
C TYR A 295 11.30 -19.90 16.47
N ARG A 296 11.61 -19.90 17.79
CA ARG A 296 10.97 -18.97 18.74
C ARG A 296 11.52 -17.57 18.69
N ASP A 297 12.73 -17.36 18.14
CA ASP A 297 13.37 -16.05 18.03
C ASP A 297 12.70 -15.17 16.98
N ALA A 298 12.47 -13.91 17.35
CA ALA A 298 11.79 -12.95 16.46
C ALA A 298 12.54 -12.65 15.16
N CYS A 299 13.84 -12.93 15.08
CA CYS A 299 14.69 -12.66 13.93
C CYS A 299 14.95 -13.88 13.03
N GLN A 300 14.25 -14.99 13.25
CA GLN A 300 14.48 -16.24 12.53
C GLN A 300 14.23 -16.09 11.02
N ASN A 301 15.22 -16.46 10.22
CA ASN A 301 15.13 -16.44 8.78
C ASN A 301 14.76 -17.82 8.21
N LEU A 302 13.48 -18.07 8.05
CA LEU A 302 12.97 -19.31 7.45
C LEU A 302 13.20 -19.41 5.94
N ARG A 303 13.49 -18.28 5.27
CA ARG A 303 13.61 -18.22 3.81
C ARG A 303 14.76 -19.09 3.27
N THR A 304 15.93 -19.02 3.89
CA THR A 304 17.12 -19.74 3.42
C THR A 304 16.93 -21.27 3.51
N THR A 305 16.37 -21.74 4.62
CA THR A 305 16.07 -23.18 4.77
C THR A 305 14.99 -23.62 3.78
N PHE A 306 13.94 -22.83 3.57
CA PHE A 306 12.92 -23.16 2.59
C PHE A 306 13.47 -23.21 1.16
N GLN A 307 14.40 -22.32 0.78
CA GLN A 307 15.08 -22.39 -0.51
C GLN A 307 15.86 -23.70 -0.68
N LYS A 308 16.55 -24.17 0.37
CA LYS A 308 17.25 -25.48 0.35
C LYS A 308 16.25 -26.64 0.17
N ILE A 309 15.07 -26.58 0.80
CA ILE A 309 14.03 -27.58 0.62
C ILE A 309 13.52 -27.60 -0.82
N ILE A 310 13.25 -26.44 -1.41
CA ILE A 310 12.81 -26.30 -2.81
C ILE A 310 13.84 -26.91 -3.75
N GLN A 311 15.12 -26.64 -3.56
CA GLN A 311 16.21 -27.21 -4.36
C GLN A 311 16.30 -28.72 -4.20
N ARG A 312 16.16 -29.24 -2.96
CA ARG A 312 16.14 -30.68 -2.68
C ARG A 312 14.96 -31.39 -3.35
N ALA A 313 13.81 -30.69 -3.44
CA ALA A 313 12.63 -31.18 -4.17
C ALA A 313 12.79 -31.17 -5.69
N GLY A 314 13.96 -30.76 -6.22
CA GLY A 314 14.20 -30.63 -7.65
C GLY A 314 13.44 -29.47 -8.30
N LEU A 315 13.02 -28.46 -7.52
CA LEU A 315 12.24 -27.35 -7.99
C LEU A 315 13.08 -26.06 -8.05
N LEU A 316 12.70 -25.14 -8.93
CA LEU A 316 13.30 -23.81 -8.98
C LEU A 316 12.63 -22.88 -7.94
N PRO A 317 13.43 -22.10 -7.18
CA PRO A 317 12.89 -21.13 -6.24
C PRO A 317 12.10 -20.03 -6.95
N TRP A 318 10.91 -19.73 -6.46
CA TRP A 318 10.03 -18.68 -6.98
C TRP A 318 10.06 -17.41 -6.12
N PRO A 319 9.59 -16.26 -6.64
CA PRO A 319 9.46 -15.04 -5.85
C PRO A 319 8.48 -15.18 -4.68
N LYS A 320 8.66 -14.41 -3.59
CA LYS A 320 7.73 -14.35 -2.45
C LYS A 320 7.34 -15.74 -1.91
N LEU A 321 8.31 -16.58 -1.62
CA LEU A 321 8.18 -18.01 -1.34
C LEU A 321 6.91 -18.39 -0.53
N PHE A 322 6.79 -17.94 0.71
CA PHE A 322 5.65 -18.27 1.58
C PHE A 322 4.35 -17.56 1.18
N THR A 323 4.43 -16.34 0.64
CA THR A 323 3.24 -15.62 0.18
C THR A 323 2.58 -16.38 -0.97
N ASN A 324 3.37 -16.94 -1.88
CA ASN A 324 2.86 -17.70 -3.01
C ASN A 324 2.29 -19.06 -2.58
N LEU A 325 2.81 -19.73 -1.57
CA LEU A 325 2.15 -20.89 -0.98
C LEU A 325 0.71 -20.57 -0.54
N ARG A 326 0.57 -19.49 0.24
CA ARG A 326 -0.73 -19.04 0.74
C ARG A 326 -1.67 -18.55 -0.38
N SER A 327 -1.17 -17.82 -1.37
CA SER A 327 -1.98 -17.37 -2.50
C SER A 327 -2.43 -18.53 -3.39
N SER A 328 -1.60 -19.56 -3.56
CA SER A 328 -1.98 -20.80 -4.25
C SER A 328 -3.16 -21.49 -3.57
N ARG A 329 -3.20 -21.51 -2.22
CA ARG A 329 -4.37 -22.04 -1.50
C ARG A 329 -5.65 -21.23 -1.78
N SER A 330 -5.55 -19.91 -1.78
CA SER A 330 -6.67 -19.03 -2.13
C SER A 330 -7.22 -19.30 -3.53
N THR A 331 -6.32 -19.40 -4.50
CA THR A 331 -6.66 -19.72 -5.90
C THR A 331 -7.26 -21.12 -6.04
N GLU A 332 -6.70 -22.11 -5.37
CA GLU A 332 -7.21 -23.49 -5.37
C GLU A 332 -8.63 -23.56 -4.80
N LEU A 333 -8.89 -22.88 -3.67
CA LEU A 333 -10.25 -22.84 -3.08
C LEU A 333 -11.25 -22.17 -4.05
N ALA A 334 -10.86 -21.08 -4.70
CA ALA A 334 -11.72 -20.39 -5.67
C ALA A 334 -12.01 -21.26 -6.90
N ARG A 335 -11.01 -21.99 -7.43
CA ARG A 335 -11.17 -22.94 -8.54
C ARG A 335 -12.09 -24.11 -8.19
N ASN A 336 -12.05 -24.55 -6.95
CA ASN A 336 -12.94 -25.61 -6.45
C ASN A 336 -14.35 -25.09 -6.11
N GLY A 337 -14.72 -23.88 -6.52
CA GLY A 337 -16.05 -23.33 -6.32
C GLY A 337 -16.36 -22.87 -4.89
N CYS A 338 -15.35 -22.77 -4.02
CA CYS A 338 -15.57 -22.28 -2.67
C CYS A 338 -16.05 -20.82 -2.68
N PRO A 339 -17.17 -20.48 -2.03
CA PRO A 339 -17.69 -19.12 -1.99
C PRO A 339 -16.67 -18.12 -1.44
N MET A 340 -16.61 -16.91 -2.02
CA MET A 340 -15.59 -15.89 -1.68
C MET A 340 -15.64 -15.48 -0.21
N HIS A 341 -16.82 -15.43 0.41
CA HIS A 341 -16.95 -15.09 1.83
C HIS A 341 -16.28 -16.16 2.74
N LEU A 342 -16.33 -17.45 2.39
CA LEU A 342 -15.62 -18.50 3.12
C LEU A 342 -14.11 -18.40 2.90
N ILE A 343 -13.66 -18.17 1.66
CA ILE A 343 -12.23 -17.98 1.37
C ILE A 343 -11.69 -16.82 2.18
N THR A 344 -12.38 -15.68 2.21
CA THR A 344 -11.95 -14.49 2.96
C THR A 344 -11.94 -14.74 4.47
N ALA A 345 -12.92 -15.47 5.00
CA ALA A 345 -12.99 -15.83 6.41
C ALA A 345 -11.82 -16.75 6.82
N TRP A 346 -11.55 -17.81 6.06
CA TRP A 346 -10.48 -18.78 6.38
C TRP A 346 -9.08 -18.22 6.14
N ILE A 347 -8.87 -17.52 5.04
CA ILE A 347 -7.59 -16.89 4.73
C ILE A 347 -7.37 -15.62 5.58
N GLY A 348 -8.41 -14.90 5.99
CA GLY A 348 -8.29 -13.69 6.82
C GLY A 348 -7.79 -12.47 6.04
N ASN A 349 -8.27 -12.28 4.82
CA ASN A 349 -8.06 -11.09 3.99
C ASN A 349 -9.41 -10.53 3.55
N SER A 350 -9.48 -9.24 3.19
CA SER A 350 -10.68 -8.71 2.53
C SER A 350 -10.77 -9.20 1.08
N GLU A 351 -11.97 -9.22 0.52
CA GLU A 351 -12.21 -9.60 -0.87
C GLU A 351 -11.35 -8.81 -1.87
N LYS A 352 -11.23 -7.50 -1.66
CA LYS A 352 -10.35 -6.64 -2.46
C LYS A 352 -8.89 -7.13 -2.44
N ILE A 353 -8.38 -7.53 -1.27
CA ILE A 353 -7.02 -8.06 -1.14
C ILE A 353 -6.90 -9.43 -1.80
N GLN A 354 -7.93 -10.27 -1.73
CA GLN A 354 -7.96 -11.56 -2.43
C GLN A 354 -7.83 -11.35 -3.94
N ASN A 355 -8.67 -10.51 -4.53
CA ASN A 355 -8.67 -10.21 -5.96
C ASN A 355 -7.37 -9.55 -6.44
N ASP A 356 -6.83 -8.60 -5.64
CA ASP A 356 -5.66 -7.81 -6.01
C ASP A 356 -4.34 -8.57 -5.90
N HIS A 357 -4.22 -9.52 -4.97
CA HIS A 357 -2.92 -10.07 -4.57
C HIS A 357 -2.85 -11.60 -4.44
N TYR A 358 -3.97 -12.28 -4.29
CA TYR A 358 -4.00 -13.71 -3.99
C TYR A 358 -4.54 -14.57 -5.13
N LEU A 359 -5.64 -14.18 -5.76
CA LEU A 359 -6.17 -14.92 -6.89
C LEU A 359 -5.26 -14.79 -8.11
N GLN A 360 -4.92 -15.92 -8.70
CA GLN A 360 -4.02 -16.01 -9.84
C GLN A 360 -4.79 -16.60 -11.03
N VAL A 361 -4.62 -15.99 -12.19
CA VAL A 361 -5.07 -16.54 -13.47
C VAL A 361 -3.84 -17.09 -14.17
N ASN A 362 -3.88 -18.33 -14.58
CA ASN A 362 -2.81 -19.04 -15.29
C ASN A 362 -3.37 -19.82 -16.48
N ASP A 363 -2.49 -20.43 -17.25
CA ASP A 363 -2.84 -21.09 -18.53
C ASP A 363 -3.93 -22.15 -18.36
N THR A 364 -3.88 -22.91 -17.25
CA THR A 364 -4.94 -23.91 -16.95
C THR A 364 -6.34 -23.32 -16.78
N ASP A 365 -6.47 -22.04 -16.43
CA ASP A 365 -7.78 -21.39 -16.33
C ASP A 365 -8.33 -21.08 -17.74
N PHE A 366 -7.44 -20.79 -18.70
CA PHE A 366 -7.84 -20.63 -20.10
C PHE A 366 -8.21 -21.97 -20.74
N ASP A 367 -7.47 -23.04 -20.46
CA ASP A 367 -7.80 -24.39 -20.93
C ASP A 367 -9.16 -24.85 -20.39
N ASN A 368 -9.43 -24.59 -19.09
CA ASN A 368 -10.71 -24.89 -18.47
C ASN A 368 -11.85 -24.02 -19.00
N ALA A 369 -11.59 -22.77 -19.38
CA ALA A 369 -12.59 -21.86 -19.91
C ALA A 369 -13.15 -22.35 -21.25
N TYR A 370 -12.35 -23.08 -22.04
CA TYR A 370 -12.80 -23.68 -23.32
C TYR A 370 -13.87 -24.75 -23.10
N THR A 371 -13.87 -25.41 -21.93
CA THR A 371 -14.85 -26.44 -21.54
C THR A 371 -15.94 -25.88 -20.63
N TYR A 372 -15.91 -24.58 -20.30
CA TYR A 372 -16.87 -23.94 -19.40
C TYR A 372 -18.21 -23.74 -20.10
N GLU A 373 -19.11 -24.71 -19.94
CA GLU A 373 -20.54 -24.49 -20.18
C GLU A 373 -21.13 -23.93 -18.88
N PRO A 374 -21.79 -22.75 -18.93
CA PRO A 374 -22.49 -22.24 -17.77
C PRO A 374 -23.52 -23.28 -17.34
N SER A 375 -23.36 -23.82 -16.14
CA SER A 375 -24.32 -24.76 -15.56
C SER A 375 -25.71 -24.13 -15.70
N LYS A 376 -26.64 -24.86 -16.29
CA LYS A 376 -28.06 -24.50 -16.31
C LYS A 376 -28.60 -24.62 -14.88
N GLU A 377 -28.10 -23.82 -13.98
CA GLU A 377 -28.72 -23.66 -12.69
C GLU A 377 -30.10 -23.04 -12.89
N LYS A 378 -31.09 -23.72 -12.40
CA LYS A 378 -32.46 -23.25 -12.26
C LYS A 378 -32.47 -22.06 -11.29
N SER A 379 -31.93 -20.94 -11.69
CA SER A 379 -32.10 -19.67 -10.98
C SER A 379 -33.31 -18.98 -11.61
N GLY A 380 -34.38 -18.82 -10.84
CA GLY A 380 -35.54 -18.01 -11.18
C GLY A 380 -35.23 -16.51 -11.24
N ALA A 381 -34.05 -16.13 -11.73
CA ALA A 381 -33.68 -14.75 -12.01
C ALA A 381 -33.93 -14.47 -13.49
N LYS A 382 -34.84 -13.55 -13.73
CA LYS A 382 -35.36 -13.09 -14.99
C LYS A 382 -34.28 -12.97 -16.09
N SER A 383 -34.46 -13.68 -17.20
CA SER A 383 -33.62 -13.73 -18.42
C SER A 383 -33.60 -12.42 -19.23
N GLY A 384 -33.87 -11.25 -18.62
CA GLY A 384 -33.93 -9.97 -19.35
C GLY A 384 -32.55 -9.35 -19.66
N ALA A 385 -31.58 -9.45 -18.72
CA ALA A 385 -30.33 -8.69 -18.83
C ALA A 385 -29.34 -9.22 -19.89
N TRP A 386 -29.35 -10.52 -20.21
CA TRP A 386 -28.44 -11.11 -21.21
C TRP A 386 -28.84 -10.87 -22.64
N ASN A 387 -30.16 -10.73 -22.92
CA ASN A 387 -30.64 -10.40 -24.25
C ASN A 387 -30.39 -8.94 -24.60
N GLU A 388 -30.43 -8.02 -23.64
CA GLU A 388 -30.07 -6.61 -23.84
C GLU A 388 -28.58 -6.43 -24.16
N ILE A 389 -27.67 -7.19 -23.49
CA ILE A 389 -26.23 -7.10 -23.76
C ILE A 389 -25.91 -7.63 -25.19
N LYS A 390 -26.57 -8.70 -25.64
CA LYS A 390 -26.42 -9.18 -27.05
C LYS A 390 -26.97 -8.21 -28.07
N ALA A 391 -28.07 -7.55 -27.77
CA ALA A 391 -28.65 -6.53 -28.66
C ALA A 391 -27.74 -5.30 -28.78
N VAL A 392 -27.14 -4.86 -27.67
CA VAL A 392 -26.18 -3.74 -27.67
C VAL A 392 -24.88 -4.11 -28.38
N GLN A 393 -24.38 -5.35 -28.24
CA GLN A 393 -23.18 -5.80 -28.95
C GLN A 393 -23.43 -5.98 -30.46
N GLN A 394 -24.60 -6.40 -30.88
CA GLN A 394 -24.96 -6.46 -32.30
C GLN A 394 -25.16 -5.07 -32.93
N GLN A 395 -25.72 -4.11 -32.18
CA GLN A 395 -25.83 -2.72 -32.65
C GLN A 395 -24.46 -2.01 -32.72
N SER A 396 -23.53 -2.31 -31.83
CA SER A 396 -22.17 -1.76 -31.90
C SER A 396 -21.34 -2.38 -33.04
N ALA A 397 -21.57 -3.65 -33.38
CA ALA A 397 -20.91 -4.30 -34.52
C ALA A 397 -21.41 -3.77 -35.86
N SER A 398 -22.72 -3.50 -36.01
CA SER A 398 -23.27 -2.88 -37.23
C SER A 398 -22.80 -1.43 -37.42
N SER A 399 -22.67 -0.66 -36.33
CA SER A 399 -22.17 0.72 -36.41
C SER A 399 -20.66 0.81 -36.69
N CYS A 400 -19.89 -0.24 -36.41
CA CYS A 400 -18.48 -0.32 -36.83
C CYS A 400 -18.31 -0.62 -38.32
N ASN A 401 -19.17 -1.45 -38.89
CA ASN A 401 -19.10 -1.75 -40.32
C ASN A 401 -19.51 -0.55 -41.19
N GLU A 402 -20.52 0.24 -40.79
CA GLU A 402 -20.88 1.49 -41.51
C GLU A 402 -19.80 2.57 -41.43
N ARG A 403 -18.91 2.55 -40.42
CA ARG A 403 -17.76 3.48 -40.35
C ARG A 403 -16.54 3.03 -41.14
N GLN A 404 -16.43 1.77 -41.51
CA GLN A 404 -15.35 1.29 -42.40
C GLN A 404 -15.61 1.57 -43.89
N GLU A 405 -16.84 1.68 -44.31
CA GLU A 405 -17.16 2.04 -45.71
C GLU A 405 -17.09 3.56 -46.01
N LEU A 406 -17.02 4.41 -44.96
CA LEU A 406 -16.86 5.86 -45.12
C LEU A 406 -15.41 6.35 -44.94
N GLY A 407 -14.44 5.45 -44.73
CA GLY A 407 -13.05 5.75 -44.42
C GLY A 407 -12.06 5.73 -45.58
N GLU A 408 -12.50 5.39 -46.81
CA GLU A 408 -11.60 5.21 -47.98
C GLU A 408 -11.42 6.41 -48.90
N THR A 409 -11.83 7.62 -48.54
CA THR A 409 -11.62 8.80 -49.38
C THR A 409 -11.12 10.02 -48.60
N LEU A 410 -9.96 9.91 -47.95
CA LEU A 410 -9.12 11.07 -47.58
C LEU A 410 -7.65 10.66 -47.59
N GLU A 411 -7.04 10.80 -48.76
CA GLU A 411 -5.60 10.67 -48.97
C GLU A 411 -4.80 11.79 -48.29
N ASN A 412 -3.72 11.34 -47.66
CA ASN A 412 -2.42 12.02 -47.49
C ASN A 412 -2.37 13.52 -47.22
N LYS A 413 -2.04 13.84 -45.96
CA LYS A 413 -1.13 14.97 -45.67
C LYS A 413 -0.14 14.56 -44.55
N ASP A 414 1.11 14.77 -44.92
CA ASP A 414 2.33 14.41 -44.16
C ASP A 414 2.36 14.85 -42.71
N PHE A 415 2.53 13.87 -41.79
CA PHE A 415 3.09 14.11 -40.47
C PHE A 415 4.48 13.47 -40.42
N PRO A 416 5.52 14.23 -40.03
CA PRO A 416 6.86 13.66 -39.93
C PRO A 416 6.95 12.68 -38.77
N SER A 417 7.63 11.57 -39.02
CA SER A 417 7.87 10.48 -38.07
C SER A 417 8.70 10.95 -36.88
N VAL A 418 8.39 10.41 -35.69
CA VAL A 418 9.07 10.67 -34.41
C VAL A 418 10.59 10.42 -34.45
N SER A 419 11.09 9.74 -35.48
CA SER A 419 12.50 9.41 -35.67
C SER A 419 13.35 10.60 -36.17
N SER A 420 12.74 11.67 -36.69
CA SER A 420 13.44 12.85 -37.22
C SER A 420 13.71 13.93 -36.15
N LEU A 421 13.05 13.88 -34.97
CA LEU A 421 13.19 14.87 -33.90
C LEU A 421 14.31 14.53 -32.88
N LEU A 422 14.94 13.36 -33.00
CA LEU A 422 16.02 12.94 -32.10
C LEU A 422 17.45 13.27 -32.62
N LYS A 423 17.58 13.96 -33.76
CA LYS A 423 18.90 14.25 -34.37
C LYS A 423 19.47 15.65 -34.12
N THR A 424 18.87 16.47 -33.25
CA THR A 424 19.30 17.85 -33.02
C THR A 424 19.63 18.18 -31.56
N ILE A 425 20.28 17.26 -30.83
CA ILE A 425 20.90 17.60 -29.55
C ILE A 425 22.40 17.26 -29.63
N PRO A 426 23.33 18.23 -29.51
CA PRO A 426 24.74 17.94 -29.59
C PRO A 426 25.24 17.19 -28.36
N ILE A 427 25.84 16.02 -28.59
CA ILE A 427 26.51 15.22 -27.56
C ILE A 427 27.92 15.81 -27.39
N SER A 428 28.20 16.44 -26.25
CA SER A 428 29.56 16.71 -25.83
C SER A 428 30.19 15.44 -25.28
N LYS A 429 31.26 14.99 -25.93
CA LYS A 429 32.14 13.89 -25.49
C LYS A 429 32.97 14.36 -24.29
N SER A 430 33.03 13.58 -23.22
CA SER A 430 34.28 13.30 -22.52
C SER A 430 34.16 12.09 -21.59
N MET A 431 34.91 11.05 -21.91
CA MET A 431 35.83 10.25 -21.08
C MET A 431 35.27 9.53 -19.84
N GLY A 432 35.40 8.24 -19.76
CA GLY A 432 36.42 7.38 -19.33
C GLY A 432 35.85 6.08 -18.78
N ALA A 433 36.28 4.95 -19.34
CA ALA A 433 35.98 3.61 -18.88
C ALA A 433 36.72 3.30 -17.57
N THR A 434 36.00 2.89 -16.53
CA THR A 434 36.50 1.90 -15.55
C THR A 434 35.28 1.18 -14.97
N GLY A 435 35.36 -0.18 -15.09
CA GLY A 435 34.32 -1.08 -14.58
C GLY A 435 34.28 -1.10 -13.07
N PHE A 436 33.06 -1.13 -12.56
CA PHE A 436 32.78 -1.53 -11.18
C PHE A 436 31.61 -2.52 -11.17
N GLU A 437 31.93 -3.75 -10.78
CA GLU A 437 30.91 -4.74 -10.42
C GLU A 437 30.10 -4.26 -9.19
N PRO A 438 28.81 -4.60 -9.07
CA PRO A 438 28.03 -4.21 -7.91
C PRO A 438 28.38 -5.09 -6.71
N VAL A 439 29.10 -4.55 -5.75
CA VAL A 439 29.31 -5.15 -4.44
C VAL A 439 27.99 -5.14 -3.67
N THR A 440 27.45 -6.31 -3.42
CA THR A 440 26.34 -6.50 -2.47
C THR A 440 26.89 -6.29 -1.04
N PRO A 441 26.37 -5.37 -0.24
CA PRO A 441 26.79 -5.29 1.15
C PRO A 441 26.22 -6.47 1.94
N SER A 442 27.09 -7.33 2.42
CA SER A 442 26.77 -8.35 3.42
C SER A 442 26.40 -7.68 4.74
N VAL A 443 25.14 -7.81 5.16
CA VAL A 443 24.67 -7.39 6.48
C VAL A 443 25.02 -8.50 7.49
N SER A 444 26.27 -8.62 7.88
CA SER A 444 26.68 -9.59 8.90
C SER A 444 27.72 -9.08 9.91
N SER A 445 27.68 -7.81 10.31
CA SER A 445 28.60 -7.35 11.36
C SER A 445 28.07 -6.22 12.24
N TRP A 446 26.82 -6.31 12.70
CA TRP A 446 26.29 -5.37 13.71
C TRP A 446 25.45 -6.10 14.77
N CYS A 447 26.01 -7.14 15.36
CA CYS A 447 25.44 -7.78 16.56
C CYS A 447 26.60 -8.33 17.44
N SER A 448 27.55 -7.50 17.80
CA SER A 448 28.51 -7.86 18.88
C SER A 448 29.20 -6.58 19.33
N SER A 449 28.60 -5.85 20.23
CA SER A 449 29.25 -5.02 21.26
C SER A 449 28.21 -4.07 21.84
N GLN A 450 27.64 -4.48 22.94
CA GLN A 450 27.28 -3.71 24.12
C GLN A 450 26.37 -4.55 25.00
N LEU A 451 26.98 -5.38 25.82
CA LEU A 451 26.52 -5.79 27.13
C LEU A 451 27.79 -6.14 27.93
N SER A 452 28.30 -5.16 28.63
CA SER A 452 29.03 -5.29 29.87
C SER A 452 28.64 -4.11 30.76
#